data_1e7f6772085cf890d995fdf2ff899ae3
#
_entry.id   1e7f6772085cf890d995fdf2ff899ae3
#
_cell.length_a   1.000
_cell.length_b   1.000
_cell.length_c   1.000
_cell.angle_alpha   90.00
_cell.angle_beta   90.00
_cell.angle_gamma   90.00
#
_symmetry.space_group_name_H-M   'P 1'
#
loop_
_entity.id
_entity.type
_entity.pdbx_description
1 polymer ?
#
loop_
_entity_poly.entity_id
_entity_poly.type
_entity_poly.pdbx_seq_one_letter_code
_entity_poly.pdbx_strand_id
1 'polypeptide(L)'
;MMKNQPHPGEVIGEDVLGELGLTVAEAAARLGVSRVTLSRVIHGHAGVSPNLAVRLERAGVGTARVWLAMQTNYDLARELDKKQHDVRPFVVA
;
A
#
# COMPACT_ATOMS: atom_id res chain seq x y z
N MET A 1 -7.58 -8.54 -15.96
CA MET A 1 -6.99 -7.73 -14.90
C MET A 1 -7.95 -6.62 -14.50
N MET A 2 -8.13 -6.42 -13.23
CA MET A 2 -8.99 -5.35 -12.75
C MET A 2 -8.35 -3.99 -12.98
N LYS A 3 -9.11 -3.07 -13.56
CA LYS A 3 -8.65 -1.71 -13.79
C LYS A 3 -8.45 -0.93 -12.51
N ASN A 4 -9.30 -1.21 -11.52
CA ASN A 4 -9.29 -0.48 -10.25
C ASN A 4 -8.73 -1.37 -9.14
N GLN A 5 -7.42 -1.38 -9.03
CA GLN A 5 -6.77 -2.05 -7.90
C GLN A 5 -6.95 -1.17 -6.66
N PRO A 6 -7.43 -1.73 -5.54
CA PRO A 6 -7.53 -0.94 -4.32
C PRO A 6 -6.13 -0.60 -3.81
N HIS A 7 -5.99 0.62 -3.29
CA HIS A 7 -4.77 1.00 -2.59
C HIS A 7 -4.71 0.19 -1.29
N PRO A 8 -3.55 -0.40 -0.95
CA PRO A 8 -3.47 -1.19 0.29
C PRO A 8 -3.82 -0.39 1.54
N GLY A 9 -3.68 0.93 1.51
CA GLY A 9 -4.12 1.82 2.59
C GLY A 9 -5.61 1.73 2.87
N GLU A 10 -6.44 1.53 1.85
CA GLU A 10 -7.89 1.31 2.04
C GLU A 10 -8.15 0.03 2.81
N VAL A 11 -7.42 -1.02 2.48
CA VAL A 11 -7.55 -2.30 3.18
C VAL A 11 -7.15 -2.15 4.65
N ILE A 12 -6.06 -1.42 4.92
CA ILE A 12 -5.64 -1.15 6.30
C ILE A 12 -6.74 -0.38 7.03
N GLY A 13 -7.25 0.68 6.43
CA GLY A 13 -8.25 1.54 7.09
C GLY A 13 -9.60 0.86 7.29
N GLU A 14 -10.14 0.25 6.25
CA GLU A 14 -11.49 -0.31 6.29
C GLU A 14 -11.51 -1.72 6.88
N ASP A 15 -10.65 -2.60 6.37
CA ASP A 15 -10.71 -4.01 6.76
C ASP A 15 -9.97 -4.31 8.05
N VAL A 16 -8.81 -3.70 8.27
CA VAL A 16 -8.03 -3.98 9.46
C VAL A 16 -8.47 -3.13 10.65
N LEU A 17 -8.39 -1.82 10.52
CA LEU A 17 -8.77 -0.92 11.63
C LEU A 17 -10.25 -0.99 11.92
N GLY A 18 -11.08 -1.03 10.88
CA GLY A 18 -12.53 -1.14 11.04
C GLY A 18 -12.92 -2.40 11.77
N GLU A 19 -12.37 -3.55 11.38
CA GLU A 19 -12.65 -4.84 12.01
C GLU A 19 -12.18 -4.90 13.46
N LEU A 20 -11.00 -4.34 13.74
CA LEU A 20 -10.42 -4.38 15.08
C LEU A 20 -10.92 -3.25 15.99
N GLY A 21 -11.68 -2.31 15.45
CA GLY A 21 -12.17 -1.17 16.21
C GLY A 21 -11.05 -0.23 16.67
N LEU A 22 -9.95 -0.15 15.90
CA LEU A 22 -8.82 0.70 16.24
C LEU A 22 -8.93 2.05 15.55
N THR A 23 -8.56 3.11 16.28
CA THR A 23 -8.35 4.41 15.67
C THR A 23 -6.99 4.43 14.97
N VAL A 24 -6.80 5.38 14.07
CA VAL A 24 -5.51 5.55 13.38
C VAL A 24 -4.39 5.80 14.41
N ALA A 25 -4.67 6.61 15.43
CA ALA A 25 -3.68 6.90 16.48
C ALA A 25 -3.28 5.65 17.26
N GLU A 26 -4.26 4.81 17.61
CA GLU A 26 -3.99 3.55 18.32
C GLU A 26 -3.18 2.59 17.47
N ALA A 27 -3.56 2.44 16.20
CA ALA A 27 -2.86 1.57 15.27
C ALA A 27 -1.42 2.05 15.04
N ALA A 28 -1.23 3.36 14.85
CA ALA A 28 0.10 3.94 14.66
C ALA A 28 1.00 3.67 15.87
N ALA A 29 0.45 3.85 17.08
CA ALA A 29 1.19 3.59 18.31
C ALA A 29 1.64 2.13 18.38
N ARG A 30 0.75 1.20 18.05
CA ARG A 30 1.07 -0.24 18.06
C ARG A 30 2.08 -0.63 17.00
N LEU A 31 2.03 0.02 15.85
CA LEU A 31 2.98 -0.22 14.76
C LEU A 31 4.32 0.47 14.98
N GLY A 32 4.38 1.41 15.92
CA GLY A 32 5.60 2.18 16.15
C GLY A 32 5.90 3.20 15.06
N VAL A 33 4.85 3.72 14.41
CA VAL A 33 4.98 4.77 13.40
C VAL A 33 4.19 6.01 13.83
N SER A 34 4.45 7.14 13.20
CA SER A 34 3.68 8.34 13.52
C SER A 34 2.25 8.23 12.97
N ARG A 35 1.32 8.90 13.64
CA ARG A 35 -0.07 8.97 13.18
C ARG A 35 -0.15 9.55 11.77
N VAL A 36 0.67 10.57 11.50
CA VAL A 36 0.68 11.22 10.17
C VAL A 36 1.15 10.24 9.11
N THR A 37 2.19 9.46 9.39
CA THR A 37 2.71 8.46 8.46
C THR A 37 1.61 7.45 8.11
N LEU A 38 0.95 6.89 9.12
CA LEU A 38 -0.10 5.90 8.88
C LEU A 38 -1.30 6.52 8.19
N SER A 39 -1.73 7.71 8.60
CA SER A 39 -2.86 8.41 8.00
C SER A 39 -2.64 8.66 6.50
N ARG A 40 -1.42 9.06 6.11
CA ARG A 40 -1.11 9.28 4.69
C ARG A 40 -1.24 8.01 3.88
N VAL A 41 -0.82 6.88 4.42
CA VAL A 41 -0.95 5.59 3.73
C VAL A 41 -2.43 5.21 3.60
N ILE A 42 -3.19 5.33 4.69
CA ILE A 42 -4.62 4.98 4.70
C ILE A 42 -5.41 5.80 3.68
N HIS A 43 -5.06 7.06 3.51
CA HIS A 43 -5.74 7.95 2.57
C HIS A 43 -5.14 7.95 1.15
N GLY A 44 -4.19 7.07 0.89
CA GLY A 44 -3.62 6.91 -0.45
C GLY A 44 -2.62 7.98 -0.86
N HIS A 45 -2.15 8.80 0.09
CA HIS A 45 -1.15 9.84 -0.18
C HIS A 45 0.28 9.35 -0.08
N ALA A 46 0.47 8.14 0.42
CA ALA A 46 1.76 7.47 0.48
C ALA A 46 1.54 5.98 0.30
N GLY A 47 2.55 5.28 -0.20
CA GLY A 47 2.49 3.83 -0.37
C GLY A 47 2.94 3.09 0.87
N VAL A 48 2.62 1.80 0.91
CA VAL A 48 3.14 0.90 1.94
C VAL A 48 4.59 0.60 1.60
N SER A 49 5.50 1.04 2.45
CA SER A 49 6.93 0.79 2.32
C SER A 49 7.28 -0.61 2.85
N PRO A 50 8.46 -1.14 2.48
CA PRO A 50 8.93 -2.38 3.09
C PRO A 50 8.97 -2.33 4.62
N ASN A 51 9.35 -1.20 5.19
CA ASN A 51 9.37 -1.04 6.65
C ASN A 51 7.98 -1.16 7.25
N LEU A 52 6.99 -0.48 6.66
CA LEU A 52 5.61 -0.57 7.15
C LEU A 52 5.05 -1.97 6.94
N ALA A 53 5.35 -2.60 5.81
CA ALA A 53 4.89 -3.96 5.51
C ALA A 53 5.39 -4.96 6.56
N VAL A 54 6.66 -4.85 6.96
CA VAL A 54 7.23 -5.71 8.00
C VAL A 54 6.58 -5.44 9.35
N ARG A 55 6.31 -4.18 9.68
CA ARG A 55 5.65 -3.83 10.94
C ARG A 55 4.22 -4.40 10.99
N LEU A 56 3.49 -4.33 9.90
CA LEU A 56 2.15 -4.92 9.80
C LEU A 56 2.21 -6.43 10.01
N GLU A 57 3.15 -7.10 9.37
CA GLU A 57 3.33 -8.55 9.55
C GLU A 57 3.63 -8.88 11.01
N ARG A 58 4.54 -8.16 11.64
CA ARG A 58 4.90 -8.38 13.04
C ARG A 58 3.77 -8.06 14.00
N ALA A 59 2.88 -7.17 13.61
CA ALA A 59 1.67 -6.87 14.38
C ALA A 59 0.57 -7.94 14.17
N GLY A 60 0.83 -8.95 13.36
CA GLY A 60 -0.12 -10.03 13.11
C GLY A 60 -1.10 -9.76 11.99
N VAL A 61 -0.81 -8.79 11.13
CA VAL A 61 -1.72 -8.35 10.07
C VAL A 61 -1.13 -8.67 8.71
N GLY A 62 -1.55 -9.78 8.12
CA GLY A 62 -1.07 -10.20 6.81
C GLY A 62 0.41 -10.54 6.79
N THR A 63 1.00 -10.52 5.61
CA THR A 63 2.44 -10.71 5.44
C THR A 63 3.03 -9.52 4.69
N ALA A 64 4.30 -9.27 4.92
CA ALA A 64 4.99 -8.17 4.23
C ALA A 64 4.92 -8.33 2.71
N ARG A 65 5.07 -9.55 2.23
CA ARG A 65 5.00 -9.83 0.79
C ARG A 65 3.65 -9.49 0.19
N VAL A 66 2.57 -9.81 0.90
CA VAL A 66 1.21 -9.51 0.42
C VAL A 66 0.97 -8.00 0.39
N TRP A 67 1.37 -7.27 1.44
CA TRP A 67 1.22 -5.83 1.46
C TRP A 67 1.99 -5.15 0.33
N LEU A 68 3.22 -5.59 0.08
CA LEU A 68 4.04 -5.05 -1.00
C LEU A 68 3.51 -5.44 -2.38
N ALA A 69 2.98 -6.67 -2.52
CA ALA A 69 2.36 -7.09 -3.77
C ALA A 69 1.13 -6.23 -4.10
N MET A 70 0.30 -5.93 -3.10
CA MET A 70 -0.86 -5.06 -3.30
C MET A 70 -0.42 -3.66 -3.72
N GLN A 71 0.62 -3.12 -3.09
CA GLN A 71 1.14 -1.80 -3.44
C GLN A 71 1.68 -1.80 -4.88
N THR A 72 2.45 -2.81 -5.24
CA THR A 72 3.00 -2.94 -6.59
C THR A 72 1.89 -3.04 -7.63
N ASN A 73 0.87 -3.86 -7.35
CA ASN A 73 -0.26 -4.01 -8.28
C ASN A 73 -1.00 -2.69 -8.48
N TYR A 74 -1.20 -1.95 -7.41
CA TYR A 74 -1.83 -0.63 -7.47
C TYR A 74 -0.99 0.34 -8.31
N ASP A 75 0.30 0.42 -8.01
CA ASP A 75 1.21 1.34 -8.69
C ASP A 75 1.33 0.98 -10.17
N LEU A 76 1.46 -0.31 -10.48
CA LEU A 76 1.59 -0.78 -11.86
C LEU A 76 0.32 -0.48 -12.68
N ALA A 77 -0.86 -0.70 -12.09
CA ALA A 77 -2.11 -0.41 -12.79
C ALA A 77 -2.18 1.06 -13.19
N ARG A 78 -1.73 1.95 -12.32
CA ARG A 78 -1.70 3.39 -12.62
C ARG A 78 -0.69 3.74 -13.70
N GLU A 79 0.48 3.11 -13.68
CA GLU A 79 1.50 3.35 -14.71
C GLU A 79 1.05 2.82 -16.08
N LEU A 80 0.36 1.68 -16.10
CA LEU A 80 -0.14 1.12 -17.36
C LEU A 80 -1.20 2.01 -18.02
N ASP A 81 -1.91 2.82 -17.25
CA ASP A 81 -2.88 3.77 -17.79
C ASP A 81 -2.22 5.02 -18.39
N LYS A 82 -0.95 5.25 -18.10
CA LYS A 82 -0.21 6.40 -18.62
C LYS A 82 0.48 6.05 -19.93
N LYS A 83 0.55 7.03 -20.84
CA LYS A 83 1.37 6.87 -22.04
C LYS A 83 2.84 7.02 -21.65
N GLN A 84 3.63 6.02 -22.06
CA GLN A 84 5.07 6.07 -21.87
C GLN A 84 5.71 6.57 -23.17
N HIS A 85 6.08 7.85 -23.17
CA HIS A 85 6.72 8.48 -24.31
C HIS A 85 8.22 8.23 -24.30
N ASP A 86 8.82 8.30 -25.47
CA ASP A 86 10.27 8.29 -25.64
C ASP A 86 10.97 6.97 -25.25
N VAL A 87 10.19 5.91 -25.04
CA VAL A 87 10.78 4.59 -24.79
C VAL A 87 11.06 3.91 -26.13
N ARG A 88 12.30 3.53 -26.34
CA ARG A 88 12.71 2.82 -27.55
C ARG A 88 13.24 1.44 -27.16
N PRO A 89 12.89 0.41 -27.92
CA PRO A 89 13.43 -0.94 -27.65
C PRO A 89 14.96 -0.96 -27.72
N PHE A 90 15.60 -1.72 -26.84
CA PHE A 90 17.04 -1.95 -26.91
C PHE A 90 17.41 -2.76 -28.15
N VAL A 91 16.51 -3.64 -28.59
CA VAL A 91 16.71 -4.47 -29.76
C VAL A 91 15.61 -4.14 -30.75
N VAL A 92 16.01 -3.81 -32.00
CA VAL A 92 15.09 -3.56 -33.09
C VAL A 92 14.78 -4.90 -33.75
N ALA A 93 13.52 -5.29 -33.70
CA ALA A 93 13.07 -6.53 -34.34
C ALA A 93 12.80 -6.32 -35.82
#